data_90b9ae68c530cf1df4d1ae1c3a5c1db4
#
_entry.id   90b9ae68c530cf1df4d1ae1c3a5c1db4
#
_cell.length_a   1.000
_cell.length_b   1.000
_cell.length_c   1.000
_cell.angle_alpha   90.00
_cell.angle_beta   90.00
_cell.angle_gamma   90.00
#
_symmetry.space_group_name_H-M   'P 1'
#
loop_
_entity.id
_entity.type
_entity.pdbx_description
1 polymer ?
#
loop_
_entity_poly.entity_id
_entity_poly.type
_entity_poly.pdbx_seq_one_letter_code
_entity_poly.pdbx_strand_id
1 'polypeptide(L)'
;MSADSAGTPGGIPWRVRFSWGLGSFGTIAYLNVVTALVLIYLTTIIKIEPGIAGLIVFVARFADAISDPLMGWVTDRTRSRWGRRRPYLLLGAIVCAFSVPLVYSLHHMVSPHNAPYIALAVLVVYSLGFTIFNVPYLTMPVEMTRDRMQRLGIMGYRSVFMM
;
A
#
# COMPACT_ATOMS: atom_id res chain seq x y z
N MET A 1 -33.39 -12.51 20.06
CA MET A 1 -32.50 -13.38 20.85
C MET A 1 -31.07 -13.04 20.40
N SER A 2 -30.40 -12.22 21.19
CA SER A 2 -29.16 -11.51 20.86
C SER A 2 -27.96 -12.44 21.05
N ALA A 3 -27.31 -12.81 19.96
CA ALA A 3 -26.01 -13.50 19.99
C ALA A 3 -24.85 -12.45 20.05
N ASP A 4 -24.84 -11.64 21.09
CA ASP A 4 -23.90 -10.50 21.22
C ASP A 4 -23.17 -10.48 22.57
N SER A 5 -22.72 -11.63 23.08
CA SER A 5 -21.97 -11.64 24.33
C SER A 5 -21.01 -12.83 24.46
N ALA A 6 -19.98 -12.85 23.65
CA ALA A 6 -18.78 -13.63 23.94
C ALA A 6 -17.53 -12.80 23.70
N GLY A 7 -17.50 -11.56 24.22
CA GLY A 7 -16.32 -10.72 24.28
C GLY A 7 -15.76 -10.71 25.68
N THR A 8 -14.62 -11.34 25.91
CA THR A 8 -13.80 -11.19 27.10
C THR A 8 -13.63 -9.70 27.43
N PRO A 9 -13.76 -9.25 28.71
CA PRO A 9 -13.62 -7.83 29.05
C PRO A 9 -12.23 -7.34 28.65
N GLY A 10 -12.15 -6.47 27.64
CA GLY A 10 -10.91 -5.89 27.12
C GLY A 10 -10.52 -6.35 25.70
N GLY A 11 -11.28 -7.21 25.03
CA GLY A 11 -11.00 -7.68 23.67
C GLY A 11 -11.36 -6.66 22.58
N ILE A 12 -10.55 -6.59 21.51
CA ILE A 12 -10.88 -5.76 20.35
C ILE A 12 -12.19 -6.26 19.71
N PRO A 13 -13.21 -5.38 19.50
CA PRO A 13 -14.48 -5.76 18.90
C PRO A 13 -14.28 -6.40 17.52
N TRP A 14 -15.06 -7.42 17.18
CA TRP A 14 -14.99 -8.09 15.91
C TRP A 14 -15.14 -7.13 14.71
N ARG A 15 -15.95 -6.08 14.86
CA ARG A 15 -16.14 -5.02 13.84
C ARG A 15 -14.83 -4.33 13.48
N VAL A 16 -13.98 -4.06 14.47
CA VAL A 16 -12.66 -3.41 14.23
C VAL A 16 -11.71 -4.38 13.51
N ARG A 17 -11.72 -5.67 13.89
CA ARG A 17 -10.92 -6.70 13.23
C ARG A 17 -11.34 -6.88 11.77
N PHE A 18 -12.65 -6.92 11.53
CA PHE A 18 -13.24 -7.05 10.20
C PHE A 18 -12.94 -5.82 9.33
N SER A 19 -13.16 -4.61 9.84
CA SER A 19 -12.90 -3.36 9.10
C SER A 19 -11.42 -3.23 8.73
N TRP A 20 -10.51 -3.63 9.61
CA TRP A 20 -9.08 -3.63 9.31
C TRP A 20 -8.72 -4.70 8.27
N GLY A 21 -9.30 -5.90 8.35
CA GLY A 21 -9.13 -6.95 7.34
C GLY A 21 -9.63 -6.50 5.96
N LEU A 22 -10.79 -5.84 5.90
CA LEU A 22 -11.36 -5.30 4.66
C LEU A 22 -10.44 -4.23 4.03
N GLY A 23 -9.83 -3.38 4.84
CA GLY A 23 -8.82 -2.42 4.36
C GLY A 23 -7.59 -3.12 3.76
N SER A 24 -7.19 -4.27 4.30
CA SER A 24 -6.11 -5.09 3.73
C SER A 24 -6.43 -5.61 2.33
N PHE A 25 -7.68 -6.01 2.08
CA PHE A 25 -8.13 -6.40 0.74
C PHE A 25 -7.93 -5.26 -0.28
N GLY A 26 -8.36 -4.04 0.06
CA GLY A 26 -8.15 -2.88 -0.80
C GLY A 26 -6.68 -2.60 -1.10
N THR A 27 -5.81 -2.70 -0.09
CA THR A 27 -4.37 -2.49 -0.24
C THR A 27 -3.73 -3.53 -1.17
N ILE A 28 -4.11 -4.80 -1.05
CA ILE A 28 -3.57 -5.89 -1.86
C ILE A 28 -4.12 -5.85 -3.28
N ALA A 29 -5.43 -5.61 -3.44
CA ALA A 29 -6.03 -5.44 -4.75
C ALA A 29 -5.35 -4.31 -5.52
N TYR A 30 -5.12 -3.17 -4.87
CA TYR A 30 -4.41 -2.03 -5.44
C TYR A 30 -2.99 -2.40 -5.89
N LEU A 31 -2.21 -3.07 -5.03
CA LEU A 31 -0.85 -3.51 -5.36
C LEU A 31 -0.83 -4.49 -6.54
N ASN A 32 -1.73 -5.49 -6.54
CA ASN A 32 -1.80 -6.51 -7.57
C ASN A 32 -2.22 -5.94 -8.93
N VAL A 33 -3.24 -5.08 -8.95
CA VAL A 33 -3.71 -4.43 -10.19
C VAL A 33 -2.58 -3.63 -10.84
N VAL A 34 -1.90 -2.79 -10.07
CA VAL A 34 -0.79 -2.00 -10.62
C VAL A 34 0.36 -2.89 -11.05
N THR A 35 0.76 -3.89 -10.23
CA THR A 35 1.89 -4.78 -10.56
C THR A 35 1.63 -5.62 -11.80
N ALA A 36 0.42 -6.19 -11.92
CA ALA A 36 0.08 -7.05 -13.06
C ALA A 36 -0.11 -6.25 -14.35
N LEU A 37 -0.74 -5.09 -14.27
CA LEU A 37 -1.11 -4.34 -15.47
C LEU A 37 -0.02 -3.38 -15.94
N VAL A 38 0.86 -2.90 -15.05
CA VAL A 38 1.87 -1.91 -15.41
C VAL A 38 2.85 -2.42 -16.47
N LEU A 39 3.31 -3.66 -16.34
CA LEU A 39 4.25 -4.23 -17.31
C LEU A 39 3.60 -4.38 -18.69
N ILE A 40 2.38 -4.87 -18.74
CA ILE A 40 1.58 -4.99 -19.97
C ILE A 40 1.34 -3.60 -20.57
N TYR A 41 1.00 -2.63 -19.77
CA TYR A 41 0.77 -1.25 -20.20
C TYR A 41 2.03 -0.62 -20.84
N LEU A 42 3.19 -0.75 -20.18
CA LEU A 42 4.46 -0.22 -20.68
C LEU A 42 4.87 -0.86 -22.01
N THR A 43 4.68 -2.17 -22.16
CA THR A 43 5.13 -2.91 -23.35
C THR A 43 4.12 -2.83 -24.50
N THR A 44 2.81 -2.87 -24.22
CA THR A 44 1.78 -2.97 -25.25
C THR A 44 1.26 -1.62 -25.70
N ILE A 45 1.05 -0.69 -24.76
CA ILE A 45 0.43 0.62 -25.04
C ILE A 45 1.51 1.66 -25.29
N ILE A 46 2.49 1.79 -24.39
CA ILE A 46 3.58 2.78 -24.56
C ILE A 46 4.65 2.26 -25.55
N LYS A 47 4.67 0.94 -25.81
CA LYS A 47 5.61 0.27 -26.74
C LYS A 47 7.08 0.39 -26.31
N ILE A 48 7.34 0.42 -25.02
CA ILE A 48 8.69 0.33 -24.45
C ILE A 48 9.20 -1.11 -24.63
N GLU A 49 10.47 -1.26 -25.00
CA GLU A 49 11.12 -2.57 -25.08
C GLU A 49 10.97 -3.35 -23.77
N PRO A 50 10.59 -4.65 -23.80
CA PRO A 50 10.32 -5.43 -22.59
C PRO A 50 11.49 -5.47 -21.59
N GLY A 51 12.74 -5.44 -22.07
CA GLY A 51 13.91 -5.36 -21.20
C GLY A 51 13.97 -4.07 -20.41
N ILE A 52 13.70 -2.93 -21.05
CA ILE A 52 13.66 -1.60 -20.39
C ILE A 52 12.46 -1.51 -19.46
N ALA A 53 11.29 -2.00 -19.86
CA ALA A 53 10.10 -2.03 -19.01
C ALA A 53 10.32 -2.87 -17.75
N GLY A 54 10.96 -4.04 -17.87
CA GLY A 54 11.37 -4.86 -16.73
C GLY A 54 12.34 -4.15 -15.80
N LEU A 55 13.32 -3.43 -16.33
CA LEU A 55 14.28 -2.64 -15.56
C LEU A 55 13.56 -1.50 -14.78
N ILE A 56 12.62 -0.81 -15.42
CA ILE A 56 11.81 0.24 -14.78
C ILE A 56 11.05 -0.32 -13.59
N VAL A 57 10.36 -1.45 -13.75
CA VAL A 57 9.64 -2.12 -12.68
C VAL A 57 10.59 -2.59 -11.57
N PHE A 58 11.75 -3.13 -11.93
CA PHE A 58 12.76 -3.56 -10.97
C PHE A 58 13.27 -2.39 -10.12
N VAL A 59 13.61 -1.26 -10.73
CA VAL A 59 14.08 -0.06 -9.99
C VAL A 59 13.01 0.48 -9.07
N ALA A 60 11.74 0.49 -9.49
CA ALA A 60 10.63 0.88 -8.62
C ALA A 60 10.50 -0.06 -7.41
N ARG A 61 10.65 -1.38 -7.60
CA ARG A 61 10.65 -2.35 -6.49
C ARG A 61 11.86 -2.22 -5.57
N PHE A 62 13.00 -1.88 -6.13
CA PHE A 62 14.19 -1.60 -5.33
C PHE A 62 14.02 -0.34 -4.46
N ALA A 63 13.34 0.67 -4.99
CA ALA A 63 12.96 1.84 -4.22
C ALA A 63 12.03 1.49 -3.04
N ASP A 64 11.04 0.57 -3.22
CA ASP A 64 10.22 0.04 -2.13
C ASP A 64 11.08 -0.58 -1.03
N ALA A 65 12.00 -1.46 -1.39
CA ALA A 65 12.85 -2.18 -0.44
C ALA A 65 13.69 -1.22 0.45
N ILE A 66 14.08 -0.07 -0.08
CA ILE A 66 14.81 0.95 0.68
C ILE A 66 13.84 1.85 1.48
N SER A 67 12.71 2.24 0.87
CA SER A 67 11.78 3.19 1.49
C SER A 67 10.97 2.58 2.63
N ASP A 68 10.68 1.27 2.61
CA ASP A 68 9.91 0.59 3.66
C ASP A 68 10.55 0.71 5.06
N PRO A 69 11.83 0.37 5.27
CA PRO A 69 12.47 0.53 6.57
C PRO A 69 12.63 2.00 6.97
N LEU A 70 12.88 2.90 6.00
CA LEU A 70 12.97 4.34 6.26
C LEU A 70 11.63 4.88 6.74
N MET A 71 10.53 4.48 6.10
CA MET A 71 9.19 4.90 6.49
C MET A 71 8.80 4.34 7.87
N GLY A 72 9.20 3.10 8.19
CA GLY A 72 9.05 2.53 9.53
C GLY A 72 9.72 3.40 10.59
N TRP A 73 10.97 3.77 10.36
CA TRP A 73 11.73 4.64 11.26
C TRP A 73 11.12 6.05 11.40
N VAL A 74 10.68 6.67 10.30
CA VAL A 74 10.02 7.99 10.29
C VAL A 74 8.73 7.95 11.10
N THR A 75 7.86 6.97 10.83
CA THR A 75 6.57 6.83 11.53
C THR A 75 6.74 6.55 13.02
N ASP A 76 7.80 5.82 13.40
CA ASP A 76 8.08 5.51 14.80
C ASP A 76 8.55 6.73 15.61
N ARG A 77 9.20 7.70 15.00
CA ARG A 77 9.66 8.94 15.63
C ARG A 77 8.64 10.07 15.60
N THR A 78 7.61 9.97 14.79
CA THR A 78 6.64 11.05 14.63
C THR A 78 5.73 11.18 15.85
N ARG A 79 5.57 12.43 16.31
CA ARG A 79 4.60 12.84 17.33
C ARG A 79 3.64 13.82 16.70
N SER A 80 2.39 13.39 16.45
CA SER A 80 1.35 14.22 15.86
C SER A 80 0.13 14.30 16.76
N ARG A 81 -0.59 15.45 16.73
CA ARG A 81 -1.88 15.66 17.43
C ARG A 81 -2.96 14.67 16.94
N TRP A 82 -2.86 14.17 15.73
CA TRP A 82 -3.83 13.26 15.08
C TRP A 82 -3.49 11.78 15.32
N GLY A 83 -2.48 11.52 16.15
CA GLY A 83 -1.92 10.19 16.33
C GLY A 83 -0.68 9.98 15.46
N ARG A 84 0.13 8.98 15.81
CA ARG A 84 1.46 8.75 15.24
C ARG A 84 1.44 8.35 13.77
N ARG A 85 0.39 7.63 13.32
CA ARG A 85 0.31 6.98 11.99
C ARG A 85 -0.78 7.53 11.07
N ARG A 86 -1.84 8.11 11.62
CA ARG A 86 -2.99 8.61 10.85
C ARG A 86 -2.63 9.63 9.75
N PRO A 87 -1.73 10.61 9.99
CA PRO A 87 -1.38 11.58 8.95
C PRO A 87 -0.70 10.94 7.74
N TYR A 88 0.11 9.89 7.97
CA TYR A 88 0.78 9.16 6.90
C TYR A 88 -0.19 8.30 6.08
N LEU A 89 -1.18 7.70 6.72
CA LEU A 89 -2.24 6.98 6.00
C LEU A 89 -3.01 7.90 5.06
N LEU A 90 -3.35 9.11 5.53
CA LEU A 90 -4.06 10.07 4.70
C LEU A 90 -3.18 10.56 3.55
N LEU A 91 -1.93 10.94 3.84
CA LEU A 91 -0.98 11.40 2.83
C LEU A 91 -0.69 10.32 1.79
N GLY A 92 -0.41 9.10 2.22
CA GLY A 92 -0.18 7.96 1.34
C GLY A 92 -1.41 7.64 0.47
N ALA A 93 -2.63 7.69 1.03
CA ALA A 93 -3.85 7.48 0.28
C ALA A 93 -4.05 8.54 -0.82
N ILE A 94 -3.76 9.81 -0.54
CA ILE A 94 -3.83 10.90 -1.52
C ILE A 94 -2.80 10.66 -2.64
N VAL A 95 -1.54 10.40 -2.29
CA VAL A 95 -0.48 10.13 -3.28
C VAL A 95 -0.84 8.94 -4.15
N CYS A 96 -1.33 7.84 -3.55
CA CYS A 96 -1.78 6.66 -4.27
C CYS A 96 -2.95 6.96 -5.23
N ALA A 97 -3.93 7.74 -4.77
CA ALA A 97 -5.11 8.09 -5.58
C ALA A 97 -4.74 8.88 -6.84
N PHE A 98 -3.71 9.73 -6.77
CA PHE A 98 -3.25 10.49 -7.94
C PHE A 98 -2.23 9.72 -8.79
N SER A 99 -1.42 8.85 -8.19
CA SER A 99 -0.36 8.12 -8.90
C SER A 99 -0.91 7.14 -9.94
N VAL A 100 -2.00 6.42 -9.65
CA VAL A 100 -2.56 5.43 -10.58
C VAL A 100 -3.10 6.07 -11.86
N PRO A 101 -3.98 7.08 -11.81
CA PRO A 101 -4.39 7.78 -13.02
C PRO A 101 -3.20 8.35 -13.81
N LEU A 102 -2.19 8.86 -13.10
CA LEU A 102 -1.00 9.42 -13.73
C LEU A 102 -0.19 8.34 -14.48
N VAL A 103 0.00 7.14 -13.91
CA VAL A 103 0.66 6.02 -14.57
C VAL A 103 -0.07 5.67 -15.89
N TYR A 104 -1.38 5.53 -15.85
CA TYR A 104 -2.16 5.10 -17.03
C TYR A 104 -2.47 6.22 -18.03
N SER A 105 -2.24 7.48 -17.68
CA SER A 105 -2.37 8.62 -18.59
C SER A 105 -1.09 8.95 -19.36
N LEU A 106 0.03 8.27 -19.09
CA LEU A 106 1.34 8.57 -19.69
C LEU A 106 1.32 8.57 -21.23
N HIS A 107 0.56 7.68 -21.87
CA HIS A 107 0.53 7.56 -23.32
C HIS A 107 -0.07 8.79 -24.02
N HIS A 108 -0.90 9.57 -23.33
CA HIS A 108 -1.46 10.82 -23.86
C HIS A 108 -0.54 12.03 -23.68
N MET A 109 0.38 11.97 -22.71
CA MET A 109 1.12 13.14 -22.24
C MET A 109 2.59 13.15 -22.69
N VAL A 110 3.11 12.02 -23.16
CA VAL A 110 4.57 11.83 -23.29
C VAL A 110 4.99 11.39 -24.68
N SER A 111 6.03 12.04 -25.24
CA SER A 111 6.68 11.62 -26.46
C SER A 111 7.34 10.24 -26.29
N PRO A 112 7.38 9.39 -27.33
CA PRO A 112 7.97 8.05 -27.23
C PRO A 112 9.43 8.03 -26.72
N HIS A 113 10.18 9.07 -27.04
CA HIS A 113 11.59 9.20 -26.61
C HIS A 113 11.75 9.38 -25.09
N ASN A 114 10.85 10.12 -24.46
CA ASN A 114 10.92 10.42 -23.02
C ASN A 114 10.07 9.44 -22.16
N ALA A 115 9.29 8.59 -22.81
CA ALA A 115 8.38 7.67 -22.14
C ALA A 115 9.03 6.79 -21.05
N PRO A 116 10.21 6.17 -21.26
CA PRO A 116 10.85 5.35 -20.23
C PRO A 116 11.22 6.12 -18.96
N TYR A 117 11.77 7.32 -19.13
CA TYR A 117 12.20 8.14 -17.98
C TYR A 117 11.02 8.63 -17.15
N ILE A 118 9.96 9.08 -17.81
CA ILE A 118 8.76 9.57 -17.13
C ILE A 118 8.01 8.41 -16.50
N ALA A 119 7.93 7.24 -17.17
CA ALA A 119 7.36 6.04 -16.59
C ALA A 119 8.10 5.61 -15.32
N LEU A 120 9.43 5.63 -15.32
CA LEU A 120 10.24 5.35 -14.15
C LEU A 120 9.93 6.34 -13.01
N ALA A 121 9.93 7.64 -13.29
CA ALA A 121 9.66 8.66 -12.28
C ALA A 121 8.27 8.49 -11.65
N VAL A 122 7.24 8.27 -12.45
CA VAL A 122 5.86 8.09 -11.98
C VAL A 122 5.71 6.79 -11.18
N LEU A 123 6.35 5.70 -11.60
CA LEU A 123 6.34 4.44 -10.84
C LEU A 123 7.08 4.57 -9.51
N VAL A 124 8.17 5.31 -9.44
CA VAL A 124 8.85 5.58 -8.17
C VAL A 124 7.97 6.42 -7.25
N VAL A 125 7.29 7.44 -7.76
CA VAL A 125 6.32 8.23 -6.96
C VAL A 125 5.18 7.37 -6.45
N TYR A 126 4.63 6.49 -7.31
CA TYR A 126 3.62 5.50 -6.93
C TYR A 126 4.12 4.59 -5.80
N SER A 127 5.30 4.04 -5.94
CA SER A 127 5.98 3.16 -5.00
C SER A 127 6.15 3.83 -3.63
N LEU A 128 6.70 5.05 -3.59
CA LEU A 128 6.83 5.84 -2.37
C LEU A 128 5.47 6.13 -1.71
N GLY A 129 4.46 6.51 -2.51
CA GLY A 129 3.10 6.74 -2.01
C GLY A 129 2.51 5.49 -1.36
N PHE A 130 2.70 4.33 -1.99
CA PHE A 130 2.27 3.05 -1.46
C PHE A 130 2.98 2.70 -0.15
N THR A 131 4.30 2.87 -0.07
CA THR A 131 5.09 2.67 1.16
C THR A 131 4.61 3.58 2.30
N ILE A 132 4.37 4.87 2.02
CA ILE A 132 3.85 5.83 3.02
C ILE A 132 2.50 5.38 3.59
N PHE A 133 1.66 4.73 2.80
CA PHE A 133 0.39 4.17 3.26
C PHE A 133 0.57 2.81 3.95
N ASN A 134 1.24 1.87 3.29
CA ASN A 134 1.27 0.45 3.64
C ASN A 134 2.04 0.19 4.95
N VAL A 135 3.19 0.83 5.15
CA VAL A 135 4.03 0.59 6.34
C VAL A 135 3.30 0.96 7.64
N PRO A 136 2.72 2.17 7.82
CA PRO A 136 1.95 2.47 9.02
C PRO A 136 0.68 1.63 9.14
N TYR A 137 0.05 1.24 8.02
CA TYR A 137 -1.12 0.37 8.04
C TYR A 137 -0.81 -1.01 8.61
N LEU A 138 0.29 -1.65 8.17
CA LEU A 138 0.71 -2.98 8.62
C LEU A 138 1.10 -3.02 10.10
N THR A 139 1.58 -1.92 10.63
CA THR A 139 2.04 -1.83 12.01
C THR A 139 0.94 -1.43 13.00
N MET A 140 -0.26 -1.01 12.52
CA MET A 140 -1.42 -0.70 13.38
C MET A 140 -1.82 -1.79 14.37
N PRO A 141 -1.92 -3.08 14.00
CA PRO A 141 -2.33 -4.13 14.95
C PRO A 141 -1.42 -4.23 16.19
N VAL A 142 -0.16 -3.87 16.05
CA VAL A 142 0.80 -3.87 17.17
C VAL A 142 0.46 -2.78 18.19
N GLU A 143 -0.12 -1.67 17.74
CA GLU A 143 -0.55 -0.57 18.63
C GLU A 143 -1.96 -0.80 19.20
N MET A 144 -2.82 -1.56 18.48
CA MET A 144 -4.19 -1.82 18.90
C MET A 144 -4.29 -2.77 20.08
N THR A 145 -3.33 -3.70 20.24
CA THR A 145 -3.35 -4.65 21.36
C THR A 145 -1.95 -5.10 21.77
N ARG A 146 -1.77 -5.25 23.08
CA ARG A 146 -0.58 -5.87 23.67
C ARG A 146 -0.72 -7.39 23.78
N ASP A 147 -1.94 -7.91 23.68
CA ASP A 147 -2.22 -9.34 23.75
C ASP A 147 -1.84 -10.02 22.42
N ARG A 148 -0.96 -11.00 22.51
CA ARG A 148 -0.47 -11.78 21.37
C ARG A 148 -1.59 -12.54 20.65
N MET A 149 -2.55 -13.10 21.40
CA MET A 149 -3.65 -13.89 20.83
C MET A 149 -4.63 -13.00 20.04
N GLN A 150 -4.94 -11.81 20.55
CA GLN A 150 -5.77 -10.85 19.84
C GLN A 150 -5.08 -10.34 18.57
N ARG A 151 -3.77 -10.13 18.61
CA ARG A 151 -2.98 -9.75 17.43
C ARG A 151 -3.00 -10.84 16.36
N LEU A 152 -2.84 -12.12 16.75
CA LEU A 152 -2.97 -13.25 15.84
C LEU A 152 -4.37 -13.32 15.21
N GLY A 153 -5.41 -13.04 15.99
CA GLY A 153 -6.79 -12.95 15.48
C GLY A 153 -6.94 -11.88 14.39
N ILE A 154 -6.42 -10.65 14.60
CA ILE A 154 -6.46 -9.58 13.59
C ILE A 154 -5.70 -10.00 12.33
N MET A 155 -4.50 -10.57 12.47
CA MET A 155 -3.70 -11.06 11.35
C MET A 155 -4.40 -12.21 10.60
N GLY A 156 -5.14 -13.08 11.31
CA GLY A 156 -5.96 -14.13 10.71
C GLY A 156 -7.04 -13.58 9.78
N TYR A 157 -7.79 -12.55 10.19
CA TYR A 157 -8.75 -11.87 9.30
C TYR A 157 -8.07 -11.31 8.06
N ARG A 158 -6.90 -10.69 8.22
CA ARG A 158 -6.12 -10.22 7.07
C ARG A 158 -5.80 -11.34 6.09
N SER A 159 -5.31 -12.49 6.59
CA SER A 159 -4.95 -13.63 5.73
C SER A 159 -6.15 -14.15 4.93
N VAL A 160 -7.35 -14.20 5.53
CA VAL A 160 -8.58 -14.57 4.83
C VAL A 160 -8.94 -13.60 3.72
N PHE A 161 -8.80 -12.28 3.96
CA PHE A 161 -9.08 -11.26 2.93
C PHE A 161 -7.98 -11.14 1.87
N MET A 162 -6.80 -11.75 2.08
CA MET A 162 -5.69 -11.79 1.11
C MET A 162 -5.81 -12.94 0.09
N MET A 163 -6.59 -13.97 0.41
CA MET A 163 -6.86 -15.11 -0.48
C MET A 163 -7.98 -14.80 -1.48
#